data_5921136b0cb3e0cd12c652dbed72e474
#
_entry.id   5921136b0cb3e0cd12c652dbed72e474
#
_cell.length_a   1.000
_cell.length_b   1.000
_cell.length_c   1.000
_cell.angle_alpha   90.00
_cell.angle_beta   90.00
_cell.angle_gamma   90.00
#
_symmetry.space_group_name_H-M   'P 1'
#
loop_
_entity.id
_entity.type
_entity.pdbx_description
1 polymer ?
#
loop_
_entity_poly.entity_id
_entity_poly.type
_entity_poly.pdbx_seq_one_letter_code
_entity_poly.pdbx_strand_id
1 'polypeptide(L)'
;MRRLASEKNVPVFLVGGQVRDAVLEISVRDLDFVLVGDAPALAADIADRLGGQFTVHSRFGTATVYIEGYHVDIVTARKESYSFPGSLPETSPSDLDDDLARRDFSINAMALPLSGNNPKIIDPFGGLKDLSDGLIRVLHSDSFADDPTRMMRAVRYEQRLGFNITVDTLLELGQTISRGHISAVSGDRWRQELYRVFWEYESVPILIRLMQLGILQGIHPALTDARAVNKLLGQSEIPSSHLISALVANMNSVDGDSLSQRLNMPSDLTRIVRDTITLGGLKSSISAPDVKISEICRILDALEPGAIEATVRFTSEPLLSERLIRYLREWRQLRGFLTGDDLLDMGIPSGPRIGKILRELRSALLDGLVSNMADERTLICEIIQRGD
;
A
#
# COMPACT_ATOMS: atom_id res chain seq x y z
N MET A 1 1.99 31.62 -12.36
CA MET A 1 2.18 31.78 -10.91
C MET A 1 2.98 33.04 -10.55
N ARG A 2 4.29 33.11 -10.85
CA ARG A 2 5.20 34.25 -10.50
C ARG A 2 4.64 35.64 -10.88
N ARG A 3 4.14 35.79 -12.12
CA ARG A 3 3.59 37.07 -12.61
C ARG A 3 2.36 37.50 -11.80
N LEU A 4 1.42 36.58 -11.56
CA LEU A 4 0.21 36.85 -10.77
C LEU A 4 0.53 37.20 -9.32
N ALA A 5 1.43 36.44 -8.68
CA ALA A 5 1.89 36.72 -7.33
C ALA A 5 2.47 38.16 -7.22
N SER A 6 3.27 38.56 -8.21
CA SER A 6 3.84 39.92 -8.27
C SER A 6 2.79 41.01 -8.49
N GLU A 7 1.82 40.78 -9.40
CA GLU A 7 0.73 41.73 -9.67
C GLU A 7 -0.16 41.98 -8.45
N LYS A 8 -0.40 40.90 -7.65
CA LYS A 8 -1.21 40.98 -6.44
C LYS A 8 -0.43 41.29 -5.17
N ASN A 9 0.88 41.45 -5.28
CA ASN A 9 1.78 41.63 -4.14
C ASN A 9 1.59 40.57 -3.03
N VAL A 10 1.39 39.32 -3.43
CA VAL A 10 1.20 38.20 -2.51
C VAL A 10 2.47 37.34 -2.47
N PRO A 11 3.06 37.08 -1.27
CA PRO A 11 4.22 36.21 -1.14
C PRO A 11 3.84 34.76 -1.47
N VAL A 12 4.43 34.19 -2.52
CA VAL A 12 4.21 32.79 -2.94
C VAL A 12 5.55 32.07 -2.96
N PHE A 13 5.55 30.84 -2.47
CA PHE A 13 6.75 30.03 -2.31
C PHE A 13 6.52 28.63 -2.89
N LEU A 14 7.51 28.09 -3.58
CA LEU A 14 7.62 26.64 -3.81
C LEU A 14 8.17 26.02 -2.53
N VAL A 15 7.63 24.89 -2.06
CA VAL A 15 7.96 24.36 -0.73
C VAL A 15 8.09 22.84 -0.71
N GLY A 16 8.75 22.34 0.30
CA GLY A 16 8.74 20.92 0.66
C GLY A 16 9.54 20.03 -0.28
N GLY A 17 8.96 18.88 -0.63
CA GLY A 17 9.63 17.87 -1.44
C GLY A 17 10.16 18.38 -2.77
N GLN A 18 9.51 19.35 -3.42
CA GLN A 18 9.95 19.90 -4.69
C GLN A 18 11.22 20.74 -4.57
N VAL A 19 11.37 21.48 -3.46
CA VAL A 19 12.63 22.23 -3.21
C VAL A 19 13.77 21.25 -2.97
N ARG A 20 13.53 20.21 -2.15
CA ARG A 20 14.47 19.12 -1.93
C ARG A 20 14.86 18.43 -3.26
N ASP A 21 13.87 18.01 -4.04
CA ASP A 21 14.11 17.26 -5.28
C ASP A 21 14.85 18.15 -6.32
N ALA A 22 14.54 19.46 -6.39
CA ALA A 22 15.27 20.39 -7.22
C ALA A 22 16.74 20.57 -6.78
N VAL A 23 17.02 20.59 -5.46
CA VAL A 23 18.40 20.64 -4.93
C VAL A 23 19.18 19.36 -5.23
N LEU A 24 18.48 18.20 -5.22
CA LEU A 24 19.05 16.89 -5.56
C LEU A 24 19.08 16.60 -7.08
N GLU A 25 18.68 17.55 -7.92
CA GLU A 25 18.57 17.40 -9.38
C GLU A 25 17.63 16.23 -9.80
N ILE A 26 16.67 15.88 -8.95
CA ILE A 26 15.62 14.89 -9.24
C ILE A 26 14.49 15.59 -9.98
N SER A 27 13.93 14.93 -10.99
CA SER A 27 12.81 15.47 -11.77
C SER A 27 11.59 15.73 -10.87
N VAL A 28 11.14 16.99 -10.84
CA VAL A 28 9.96 17.43 -10.11
C VAL A 28 8.73 17.24 -11.00
N ARG A 29 7.72 16.50 -10.51
CA ARG A 29 6.47 16.22 -11.26
C ARG A 29 5.29 17.04 -10.77
N ASP A 30 5.17 17.22 -9.46
CA ASP A 30 4.07 17.93 -8.82
C ASP A 30 4.58 19.28 -8.30
N LEU A 31 3.76 20.33 -8.38
CA LEU A 31 4.15 21.66 -7.92
C LEU A 31 3.22 22.11 -6.79
N ASP A 32 3.75 22.13 -5.55
CA ASP A 32 3.05 22.63 -4.38
C ASP A 32 3.52 24.06 -4.05
N PHE A 33 2.58 24.97 -4.04
CA PHE A 33 2.85 26.36 -3.67
C PHE A 33 2.18 26.69 -2.34
N VAL A 34 2.94 27.38 -1.50
CA VAL A 34 2.40 28.00 -0.29
C VAL A 34 2.35 29.51 -0.51
N LEU A 35 1.29 30.13 -0.08
CA LEU A 35 1.17 31.58 -0.04
C LEU A 35 0.74 32.06 1.34
N VAL A 36 1.24 33.24 1.74
CA VAL A 36 0.76 33.96 2.91
C VAL A 36 -0.42 34.82 2.46
N GLY A 37 -1.66 34.27 2.62
CA GLY A 37 -2.88 34.91 2.12
C GLY A 37 -3.97 33.89 1.77
N ASP A 38 -4.87 34.24 0.87
CA ASP A 38 -6.03 33.42 0.45
C ASP A 38 -5.70 32.58 -0.80
N ALA A 39 -5.34 31.31 -0.59
CA ALA A 39 -5.01 30.39 -1.68
C ALA A 39 -6.22 30.10 -2.61
N PRO A 40 -7.44 29.86 -2.11
CA PRO A 40 -8.62 29.75 -2.95
C PRO A 40 -8.84 30.93 -3.88
N ALA A 41 -8.68 32.16 -3.39
CA ALA A 41 -8.85 33.37 -4.21
C ALA A 41 -7.76 33.46 -5.30
N LEU A 42 -6.52 33.12 -5.00
CA LEU A 42 -5.44 33.09 -6.01
C LEU A 42 -5.68 31.97 -7.03
N ALA A 43 -6.15 30.82 -6.62
CA ALA A 43 -6.48 29.69 -7.50
C ALA A 43 -7.59 30.06 -8.50
N ALA A 44 -8.64 30.72 -8.04
CA ALA A 44 -9.72 31.22 -8.90
C ALA A 44 -9.19 32.19 -9.98
N ASP A 45 -8.35 33.15 -9.60
CA ASP A 45 -7.75 34.08 -10.54
C ASP A 45 -6.84 33.40 -11.58
N ILE A 46 -6.10 32.37 -11.17
CA ILE A 46 -5.25 31.60 -12.08
C ILE A 46 -6.11 30.84 -13.09
N ALA A 47 -7.15 30.14 -12.60
CA ALA A 47 -8.06 29.38 -13.44
C ALA A 47 -8.76 30.28 -14.47
N ASP A 48 -9.27 31.44 -14.03
CA ASP A 48 -9.91 32.41 -14.91
C ASP A 48 -8.96 32.93 -16.02
N ARG A 49 -7.73 33.31 -15.67
CA ARG A 49 -6.76 33.86 -16.63
C ARG A 49 -6.19 32.84 -17.60
N LEU A 50 -6.11 31.58 -17.21
CA LEU A 50 -5.47 30.53 -18.01
C LEU A 50 -6.50 29.57 -18.65
N GLY A 51 -7.81 29.84 -18.48
CA GLY A 51 -8.88 29.00 -19.01
C GLY A 51 -8.92 27.60 -18.36
N GLY A 52 -8.50 27.50 -17.08
CA GLY A 52 -8.47 26.25 -16.33
C GLY A 52 -9.69 26.04 -15.44
N GLN A 53 -9.67 24.96 -14.69
CA GLN A 53 -10.63 24.65 -13.62
C GLN A 53 -9.92 24.64 -12.27
N PHE A 54 -10.65 24.84 -11.18
CA PHE A 54 -10.08 24.72 -9.84
C PHE A 54 -11.07 24.05 -8.88
N THR A 55 -10.52 23.39 -7.86
CA THR A 55 -11.27 22.77 -6.76
C THR A 55 -10.75 23.33 -5.45
N VAL A 56 -11.68 23.74 -4.56
CA VAL A 56 -11.35 24.27 -3.24
C VAL A 56 -11.57 23.18 -2.18
N HIS A 57 -10.58 23.01 -1.31
CA HIS A 57 -10.65 22.18 -0.12
C HIS A 57 -10.73 23.05 1.13
N SER A 58 -11.93 23.56 1.42
CA SER A 58 -12.18 24.63 2.42
C SER A 58 -11.64 24.31 3.82
N ARG A 59 -11.65 23.02 4.23
CA ARG A 59 -11.18 22.61 5.56
C ARG A 59 -9.70 22.97 5.83
N PHE A 60 -8.88 23.05 4.77
CA PHE A 60 -7.44 23.25 4.91
C PHE A 60 -6.94 24.54 4.22
N GLY A 61 -7.84 25.35 3.70
CA GLY A 61 -7.45 26.54 2.94
C GLY A 61 -6.59 26.19 1.73
N THR A 62 -6.88 25.09 1.03
CA THR A 62 -6.14 24.62 -0.13
C THR A 62 -6.99 24.66 -1.38
N ALA A 63 -6.37 24.84 -2.54
CA ALA A 63 -7.01 24.73 -3.84
C ALA A 63 -6.09 24.05 -4.85
N THR A 64 -6.68 23.20 -5.69
CA THR A 64 -5.99 22.58 -6.83
C THR A 64 -6.47 23.24 -8.11
N VAL A 65 -5.56 23.70 -8.95
CA VAL A 65 -5.85 24.29 -10.26
C VAL A 65 -5.43 23.31 -11.35
N TYR A 66 -6.32 23.06 -12.31
CA TYR A 66 -6.12 22.16 -13.45
C TYR A 66 -6.01 22.99 -14.75
N ILE A 67 -4.89 22.88 -15.46
CA ILE A 67 -4.61 23.63 -16.67
C ILE A 67 -3.92 22.71 -17.67
N GLU A 68 -4.49 22.52 -18.85
CA GLU A 68 -3.85 21.79 -19.98
C GLU A 68 -3.22 20.43 -19.60
N GLY A 69 -3.87 19.67 -18.70
CA GLY A 69 -3.39 18.35 -18.24
C GLY A 69 -2.37 18.44 -17.08
N TYR A 70 -2.03 19.62 -16.60
CA TYR A 70 -1.25 19.81 -15.38
C TYR A 70 -2.16 20.15 -14.21
N HIS A 71 -1.74 19.79 -13.01
CA HIS A 71 -2.37 20.27 -11.78
C HIS A 71 -1.35 20.95 -10.88
N VAL A 72 -1.80 21.95 -10.17
CA VAL A 72 -0.99 22.76 -9.26
C VAL A 72 -1.74 22.91 -7.96
N ASP A 73 -1.11 22.51 -6.87
CA ASP A 73 -1.68 22.68 -5.54
C ASP A 73 -1.21 24.02 -4.93
N ILE A 74 -2.17 24.79 -4.43
CA ILE A 74 -1.94 26.09 -3.81
C ILE A 74 -2.51 26.03 -2.40
N VAL A 75 -1.68 26.29 -1.41
CA VAL A 75 -2.02 26.13 0.01
C VAL A 75 -1.79 27.46 0.73
N THR A 76 -2.74 27.86 1.55
CA THR A 76 -2.55 28.97 2.51
C THR A 76 -1.55 28.53 3.58
N ALA A 77 -0.52 29.34 3.83
CA ALA A 77 0.42 29.13 4.92
C ALA A 77 -0.33 29.00 6.25
N ARG A 78 0.01 28.02 7.03
CA ARG A 78 -0.75 27.67 8.23
C ARG A 78 0.11 27.13 9.33
N LYS A 79 -0.32 27.30 10.55
CA LYS A 79 0.16 26.55 11.71
C LYS A 79 -0.76 25.39 12.03
N GLU A 80 -0.21 24.40 12.69
CA GLU A 80 -0.91 23.23 13.18
C GLU A 80 -0.74 23.10 14.70
N SER A 81 -1.79 22.67 15.36
CA SER A 81 -1.76 22.32 16.79
C SER A 81 -2.44 20.97 16.99
N TYR A 82 -1.95 20.21 17.95
CA TYR A 82 -2.41 18.84 18.22
C TYR A 82 -2.97 18.78 19.64
N SER A 83 -4.25 18.40 19.77
CA SER A 83 -4.92 18.32 21.09
C SER A 83 -4.41 17.16 21.94
N PHE A 84 -3.91 16.09 21.30
CA PHE A 84 -3.25 14.94 21.95
C PHE A 84 -2.37 14.21 20.93
N PRO A 85 -1.39 13.38 21.36
CA PRO A 85 -0.53 12.65 20.45
C PRO A 85 -1.30 11.83 19.41
N GLY A 86 -0.92 11.98 18.13
CA GLY A 86 -1.54 11.29 16.99
C GLY A 86 -2.90 11.81 16.56
N SER A 87 -3.44 12.88 17.20
CA SER A 87 -4.68 13.52 16.74
C SER A 87 -4.56 14.10 15.34
N LEU A 88 -5.68 14.40 14.70
CA LEU A 88 -5.67 15.23 13.51
C LEU A 88 -5.35 16.67 13.91
N PRO A 89 -4.51 17.38 13.15
CA PRO A 89 -4.17 18.75 13.46
C PRO A 89 -5.37 19.69 13.35
N GLU A 90 -5.47 20.62 14.26
CA GLU A 90 -6.26 21.83 14.11
C GLU A 90 -5.40 22.85 13.36
N THR A 91 -5.93 23.42 12.29
CA THR A 91 -5.19 24.31 11.40
C THR A 91 -5.73 25.72 11.45
N SER A 92 -4.85 26.71 11.42
CA SER A 92 -5.22 28.11 11.25
C SER A 92 -4.24 28.82 10.32
N PRO A 93 -4.68 29.81 9.51
CA PRO A 93 -3.78 30.59 8.67
C PRO A 93 -2.65 31.22 9.49
N SER A 94 -1.44 31.25 8.93
CA SER A 94 -0.25 31.78 9.57
C SER A 94 0.78 32.28 8.54
N ASP A 95 1.99 32.55 8.98
CA ASP A 95 3.10 32.95 8.13
C ASP A 95 3.89 31.73 7.57
N LEU A 96 4.95 32.00 6.82
CA LEU A 96 5.81 30.98 6.22
C LEU A 96 6.59 30.20 7.26
N ASP A 97 7.04 30.85 8.34
CA ASP A 97 7.89 30.23 9.36
C ASP A 97 7.10 29.15 10.10
N ASP A 98 5.86 29.43 10.47
CA ASP A 98 4.94 28.44 11.06
C ASP A 98 4.63 27.29 10.07
N ASP A 99 4.45 27.60 8.77
CA ASP A 99 4.20 26.54 7.76
C ASP A 99 5.41 25.63 7.57
N LEU A 100 6.62 26.16 7.65
CA LEU A 100 7.83 25.33 7.59
C LEU A 100 8.04 24.55 8.89
N ALA A 101 7.74 25.13 10.06
CA ALA A 101 7.91 24.48 11.37
C ALA A 101 7.00 23.29 11.61
N ARG A 102 5.80 23.23 11.01
CA ARG A 102 4.86 22.11 11.14
C ARG A 102 5.22 20.88 10.29
N ARG A 103 6.24 20.95 9.42
CA ARG A 103 6.61 19.87 8.50
C ARG A 103 7.29 18.71 9.21
N ASP A 104 7.51 17.63 8.48
CA ASP A 104 8.04 16.39 9.04
C ASP A 104 9.56 16.41 9.28
N PHE A 105 10.35 16.83 8.27
CA PHE A 105 11.81 16.76 8.31
C PHE A 105 12.45 18.02 7.77
N SER A 106 13.68 18.33 8.23
CA SER A 106 14.47 19.49 7.79
C SER A 106 14.58 19.58 6.27
N ILE A 107 14.82 18.46 5.60
CA ILE A 107 14.92 18.37 4.14
C ILE A 107 13.64 18.73 3.39
N ASN A 108 12.50 18.74 4.06
CA ASN A 108 11.19 19.11 3.52
C ASN A 108 10.69 20.46 4.06
N ALA A 109 11.44 21.10 4.97
CA ALA A 109 11.09 22.37 5.60
C ALA A 109 11.85 23.56 4.99
N MET A 110 11.94 23.58 3.68
CA MET A 110 12.56 24.61 2.88
C MET A 110 11.56 25.27 1.94
N ALA A 111 11.79 26.54 1.61
CA ALA A 111 10.96 27.29 0.68
C ALA A 111 11.81 28.06 -0.33
N LEU A 112 11.35 28.13 -1.58
CA LEU A 112 11.94 28.95 -2.64
C LEU A 112 10.94 30.05 -3.02
N PRO A 113 11.25 31.35 -2.77
CA PRO A 113 10.37 32.45 -3.16
C PRO A 113 10.18 32.51 -4.67
N LEU A 114 8.96 32.74 -5.14
CA LEU A 114 8.72 33.01 -6.57
C LEU A 114 9.00 34.46 -6.97
N SER A 115 9.16 35.38 -6.03
CA SER A 115 9.47 36.78 -6.26
C SER A 115 10.98 37.05 -6.22
N GLY A 116 11.42 38.15 -6.80
CA GLY A 116 12.83 38.58 -6.84
C GLY A 116 13.62 38.10 -8.06
N ASN A 117 14.77 38.74 -8.33
CA ASN A 117 15.60 38.46 -9.52
C ASN A 117 16.62 37.32 -9.29
N ASN A 118 16.89 36.95 -8.05
CA ASN A 118 17.75 35.82 -7.68
C ASN A 118 17.29 35.28 -6.33
N PRO A 119 16.17 34.54 -6.30
CA PRO A 119 15.60 34.05 -5.04
C PRO A 119 16.54 33.04 -4.39
N LYS A 120 16.78 33.19 -3.10
CA LYS A 120 17.53 32.24 -2.27
C LYS A 120 16.54 31.31 -1.56
N ILE A 121 16.96 30.09 -1.35
CA ILE A 121 16.20 29.15 -0.53
C ILE A 121 16.15 29.64 0.91
N ILE A 122 14.95 29.68 1.47
CA ILE A 122 14.68 29.95 2.88
C ILE A 122 14.77 28.58 3.59
N ASP A 123 15.70 28.43 4.51
CA ASP A 123 16.03 27.18 5.18
C ASP A 123 16.28 27.39 6.70
N PRO A 124 15.22 27.59 7.48
CA PRO A 124 15.37 27.87 8.91
C PRO A 124 15.81 26.64 9.73
N PHE A 125 15.67 25.41 9.19
CA PHE A 125 15.93 24.16 9.90
C PHE A 125 17.19 23.42 9.42
N GLY A 126 17.99 24.02 8.52
CA GLY A 126 19.24 23.43 8.04
C GLY A 126 19.04 22.26 7.07
N GLY A 127 17.95 22.26 6.32
CA GLY A 127 17.62 21.22 5.36
C GLY A 127 18.66 21.07 4.23
N LEU A 128 19.24 22.17 3.74
CA LEU A 128 20.33 22.12 2.75
C LEU A 128 21.55 21.38 3.27
N LYS A 129 21.89 21.59 4.56
CA LYS A 129 23.01 20.88 5.19
C LYS A 129 22.67 19.39 5.35
N ASP A 130 21.48 19.06 5.85
CA ASP A 130 21.06 17.67 6.02
C ASP A 130 20.94 16.95 4.66
N LEU A 131 20.56 17.63 3.57
CA LEU A 131 20.62 17.09 2.20
C LEU A 131 22.05 16.75 1.78
N SER A 132 22.99 17.66 2.01
CA SER A 132 24.40 17.45 1.70
C SER A 132 25.01 16.31 2.50
N ASP A 133 24.60 16.16 3.77
CA ASP A 133 25.11 15.14 4.70
C ASP A 133 24.36 13.80 4.57
N GLY A 134 23.30 13.75 3.77
CA GLY A 134 22.45 12.54 3.61
C GLY A 134 21.69 12.17 4.89
N LEU A 135 21.07 13.13 5.56
CA LEU A 135 20.44 12.95 6.86
C LEU A 135 18.92 13.20 6.82
N ILE A 136 18.18 12.38 7.55
CA ILE A 136 16.76 12.56 7.88
C ILE A 136 16.66 13.01 9.33
N ARG A 137 16.21 14.24 9.57
CA ARG A 137 16.10 14.88 10.87
C ARG A 137 14.72 15.48 11.07
N VAL A 138 14.06 15.17 12.19
CA VAL A 138 12.83 15.84 12.62
C VAL A 138 13.11 17.30 13.03
N LEU A 139 12.09 18.14 13.02
CA LEU A 139 12.24 19.57 13.30
C LEU A 139 12.28 19.89 14.81
N HIS A 140 11.64 19.05 15.63
CA HIS A 140 11.54 19.21 17.08
C HIS A 140 11.33 17.85 17.77
N SER A 141 11.52 17.79 19.07
CA SER A 141 11.54 16.59 19.90
C SER A 141 10.18 15.87 20.05
N ASP A 142 9.08 16.51 19.71
CA ASP A 142 7.73 15.93 19.79
C ASP A 142 7.11 15.64 18.43
N SER A 143 7.92 15.69 17.36
CA SER A 143 7.46 15.56 15.96
C SER A 143 6.72 14.25 15.70
N PHE A 144 7.20 13.14 16.24
CA PHE A 144 6.52 11.84 16.12
C PHE A 144 5.37 11.67 17.12
N ALA A 145 5.36 12.40 18.23
CA ALA A 145 4.21 12.44 19.13
C ALA A 145 3.04 13.18 18.46
N ASP A 146 3.31 14.30 17.81
CA ASP A 146 2.30 15.05 17.04
C ASP A 146 1.71 14.19 15.92
N ASP A 147 2.55 13.59 15.11
CA ASP A 147 2.12 12.69 14.04
C ASP A 147 2.98 11.42 13.96
N PRO A 148 2.58 10.31 14.62
CA PRO A 148 3.33 9.06 14.56
C PRO A 148 3.47 8.48 13.15
N THR A 149 2.64 8.89 12.19
CA THR A 149 2.81 8.41 10.79
C THR A 149 4.10 8.92 10.15
N ARG A 150 4.68 10.00 10.67
CA ARG A 150 6.00 10.51 10.24
C ARG A 150 7.11 9.47 10.41
N MET A 151 6.97 8.51 11.34
CA MET A 151 7.95 7.42 11.49
C MET A 151 8.04 6.55 10.20
N MET A 152 6.90 6.20 9.60
CA MET A 152 6.92 5.48 8.32
C MET A 152 7.48 6.33 7.18
N ARG A 153 7.19 7.63 7.21
CA ARG A 153 7.74 8.60 6.25
C ARG A 153 9.26 8.74 6.38
N ALA A 154 9.80 8.75 7.63
CA ALA A 154 11.24 8.78 7.87
C ALA A 154 11.94 7.58 7.20
N VAL A 155 11.43 6.37 7.40
CA VAL A 155 11.97 5.16 6.80
C VAL A 155 11.84 5.17 5.28
N ARG A 156 10.71 5.68 4.73
CA ARG A 156 10.53 5.81 3.29
C ARG A 156 11.58 6.75 2.69
N TYR A 157 11.84 7.90 3.30
CA TYR A 157 12.88 8.82 2.83
C TYR A 157 14.29 8.24 3.03
N GLU A 158 14.56 7.56 4.16
CA GLU A 158 15.83 6.86 4.40
C GLU A 158 16.16 5.94 3.22
N GLN A 159 15.23 5.08 2.82
CA GLN A 159 15.45 4.10 1.75
C GLN A 159 15.39 4.73 0.34
N ARG A 160 14.42 5.62 0.09
CA ARG A 160 14.27 6.26 -1.24
C ARG A 160 15.46 7.12 -1.63
N LEU A 161 16.03 7.85 -0.67
CA LEU A 161 17.12 8.79 -0.91
C LEU A 161 18.50 8.18 -0.63
N GLY A 162 18.57 7.00 -0.02
CA GLY A 162 19.81 6.40 0.45
C GLY A 162 20.43 7.20 1.61
N PHE A 163 19.62 7.87 2.43
CA PHE A 163 20.03 8.70 3.56
C PHE A 163 20.01 7.92 4.86
N ASN A 164 20.49 8.54 5.95
CA ASN A 164 20.46 7.96 7.28
C ASN A 164 19.56 8.79 8.22
N ILE A 165 18.72 8.13 9.01
CA ILE A 165 17.97 8.78 10.08
C ILE A 165 18.97 9.14 11.20
N THR A 166 18.94 10.40 11.68
CA THR A 166 19.85 10.84 12.74
C THR A 166 19.60 10.11 14.05
N VAL A 167 20.62 10.02 14.90
CA VAL A 167 20.53 9.34 16.20
C VAL A 167 19.43 9.94 17.08
N ASP A 168 19.32 11.25 17.15
CA ASP A 168 18.29 11.94 17.94
C ASP A 168 16.88 11.63 17.40
N THR A 169 16.71 11.57 16.10
CA THR A 169 15.45 11.19 15.44
C THR A 169 15.10 9.72 15.73
N LEU A 170 16.08 8.80 15.73
CA LEU A 170 15.86 7.41 16.11
C LEU A 170 15.49 7.26 17.60
N LEU A 171 16.10 8.04 18.48
CA LEU A 171 15.76 8.05 19.90
C LEU A 171 14.32 8.52 20.14
N GLU A 172 13.89 9.59 19.48
CA GLU A 172 12.51 10.08 19.55
C GLU A 172 11.51 9.04 19.02
N LEU A 173 11.84 8.37 17.89
CA LEU A 173 11.04 7.28 17.32
C LEU A 173 10.84 6.17 18.36
N GLY A 174 11.92 5.71 18.98
CA GLY A 174 11.85 4.68 20.02
C GLY A 174 11.02 5.12 21.24
N GLN A 175 11.13 6.36 21.66
CA GLN A 175 10.32 6.93 22.76
C GLN A 175 8.82 7.00 22.38
N THR A 176 8.50 7.40 21.17
CA THR A 176 7.12 7.47 20.66
C THR A 176 6.46 6.08 20.64
N ILE A 177 7.19 5.05 20.22
CA ILE A 177 6.72 3.66 20.27
C ILE A 177 6.51 3.22 21.71
N SER A 178 7.50 3.43 22.59
CA SER A 178 7.44 2.98 23.99
C SER A 178 6.33 3.65 24.79
N ARG A 179 5.97 4.88 24.45
CA ARG A 179 4.84 5.62 25.06
C ARG A 179 3.48 5.20 24.47
N GLY A 180 3.44 4.35 23.47
CA GLY A 180 2.20 3.85 22.88
C GLY A 180 1.45 4.84 21.98
N HIS A 181 2.07 5.95 21.54
CA HIS A 181 1.42 6.97 20.73
C HIS A 181 0.94 6.43 19.37
N ILE A 182 1.50 5.33 18.87
CA ILE A 182 1.06 4.64 17.66
C ILE A 182 -0.41 4.23 17.75
N SER A 183 -0.90 3.84 18.92
CA SER A 183 -2.29 3.38 19.10
C SER A 183 -3.31 4.49 18.91
N ALA A 184 -2.95 5.75 19.12
CA ALA A 184 -3.83 6.91 18.95
C ALA A 184 -4.14 7.23 17.47
N VAL A 185 -3.30 6.78 16.55
CA VAL A 185 -3.50 7.00 15.11
C VAL A 185 -4.54 6.02 14.56
N SER A 186 -5.47 6.52 13.76
CA SER A 186 -6.52 5.70 13.14
C SER A 186 -5.97 4.65 12.18
N GLY A 187 -6.69 3.53 12.05
CA GLY A 187 -6.33 2.45 11.12
C GLY A 187 -6.24 2.90 9.68
N ASP A 188 -7.13 3.81 9.25
CA ASP A 188 -7.11 4.37 7.89
C ASP A 188 -5.81 5.11 7.59
N ARG A 189 -5.28 5.90 8.54
CA ARG A 189 -4.03 6.63 8.36
C ARG A 189 -2.85 5.67 8.24
N TRP A 190 -2.78 4.62 9.09
CA TRP A 190 -1.75 3.59 8.99
C TRP A 190 -1.86 2.82 7.67
N ARG A 191 -3.06 2.44 7.24
CA ARG A 191 -3.27 1.77 5.96
C ARG A 191 -2.81 2.63 4.79
N GLN A 192 -3.12 3.92 4.79
CA GLN A 192 -2.65 4.84 3.75
C GLN A 192 -1.12 4.93 3.69
N GLU A 193 -0.42 5.00 4.82
CA GLU A 193 1.04 4.99 4.83
C GLU A 193 1.61 3.63 4.35
N LEU A 194 0.98 2.50 4.73
CA LEU A 194 1.36 1.19 4.18
C LEU A 194 1.21 1.13 2.66
N TYR A 195 0.12 1.65 2.11
CA TYR A 195 -0.03 1.72 0.66
C TYR A 195 1.05 2.59 0.00
N ARG A 196 1.44 3.70 0.61
CA ARG A 196 2.56 4.52 0.12
C ARG A 196 3.88 3.75 0.15
N VAL A 197 4.11 2.91 1.16
CA VAL A 197 5.26 1.99 1.20
C VAL A 197 5.18 0.97 0.07
N PHE A 198 4.02 0.37 -0.17
CA PHE A 198 3.85 -0.64 -1.22
C PHE A 198 4.06 -0.10 -2.64
N TRP A 199 3.89 1.20 -2.85
CA TRP A 199 4.14 1.87 -4.13
C TRP A 199 5.57 2.37 -4.30
N GLU A 200 6.41 2.25 -3.28
CA GLU A 200 7.84 2.56 -3.40
C GLU A 200 8.56 1.47 -4.20
N TYR A 201 9.55 1.88 -4.99
CA TYR A 201 10.41 0.94 -5.70
C TYR A 201 11.12 -0.01 -4.72
N GLU A 202 11.62 0.55 -3.60
CA GLU A 202 12.30 -0.18 -2.52
C GLU A 202 11.31 -0.61 -1.41
N SER A 203 10.11 -1.07 -1.77
CA SER A 203 9.06 -1.42 -0.81
C SER A 203 9.49 -2.50 0.20
N VAL A 204 10.24 -3.52 -0.24
CA VAL A 204 10.69 -4.62 0.61
C VAL A 204 11.76 -4.19 1.63
N PRO A 205 12.84 -3.49 1.25
CA PRO A 205 13.77 -2.87 2.20
C PRO A 205 13.09 -1.96 3.21
N ILE A 206 12.12 -1.15 2.78
CA ILE A 206 11.34 -0.28 3.67
C ILE A 206 10.58 -1.12 4.71
N LEU A 207 9.86 -2.17 4.29
CA LEU A 207 9.11 -3.04 5.21
C LEU A 207 10.03 -3.72 6.23
N ILE A 208 11.18 -4.23 5.80
CA ILE A 208 12.17 -4.84 6.68
C ILE A 208 12.68 -3.81 7.70
N ARG A 209 12.98 -2.59 7.26
CA ARG A 209 13.45 -1.52 8.15
C ARG A 209 12.38 -1.09 9.15
N LEU A 210 11.11 -1.00 8.73
CA LEU A 210 9.97 -0.72 9.63
C LEU A 210 9.81 -1.80 10.71
N MET A 211 10.04 -3.06 10.37
CA MET A 211 10.04 -4.17 11.34
C MET A 211 11.22 -4.07 12.30
N GLN A 212 12.43 -3.83 11.81
CA GLN A 212 13.65 -3.68 12.63
C GLN A 212 13.52 -2.57 13.67
N LEU A 213 12.85 -1.47 13.31
CA LEU A 213 12.61 -0.33 14.20
C LEU A 213 11.39 -0.53 15.13
N GLY A 214 10.66 -1.64 14.99
CA GLY A 214 9.48 -1.94 15.81
C GLY A 214 8.23 -1.12 15.44
N ILE A 215 8.24 -0.37 14.36
CA ILE A 215 7.11 0.47 13.94
C ILE A 215 5.91 -0.39 13.58
N LEU A 216 6.09 -1.44 12.77
CA LEU A 216 5.00 -2.34 12.40
C LEU A 216 4.45 -3.10 13.61
N GLN A 217 5.31 -3.53 14.53
CA GLN A 217 4.89 -4.15 15.79
C GLN A 217 4.06 -3.20 16.67
N GLY A 218 4.41 -1.92 16.68
CA GLY A 218 3.62 -0.88 17.36
C GLY A 218 2.23 -0.69 16.75
N ILE A 219 2.06 -0.89 15.44
CA ILE A 219 0.76 -0.84 14.76
C ILE A 219 -0.08 -2.06 15.13
N HIS A 220 0.52 -3.27 15.06
CA HIS A 220 -0.13 -4.52 15.46
C HIS A 220 0.92 -5.53 15.95
N PRO A 221 0.74 -6.14 17.14
CA PRO A 221 1.74 -7.00 17.77
C PRO A 221 2.20 -8.21 16.91
N ALA A 222 1.34 -8.72 16.04
CA ALA A 222 1.67 -9.85 15.18
C ALA A 222 2.55 -9.49 13.96
N LEU A 223 2.80 -8.20 13.68
CA LEU A 223 3.65 -7.75 12.58
C LEU A 223 5.15 -7.80 12.96
N THR A 224 5.64 -8.98 13.33
CA THR A 224 7.03 -9.20 13.79
C THR A 224 7.83 -10.13 12.90
N ASP A 225 7.18 -10.91 12.05
CA ASP A 225 7.83 -11.98 11.28
C ASP A 225 8.20 -11.51 9.87
N ALA A 226 9.47 -11.23 9.66
CA ALA A 226 10.01 -10.79 8.37
C ALA A 226 10.35 -11.93 7.40
N ARG A 227 10.17 -13.21 7.75
CA ARG A 227 10.67 -14.34 6.94
C ARG A 227 10.11 -14.35 5.52
N ALA A 228 8.82 -14.16 5.34
CA ALA A 228 8.19 -14.12 4.02
C ALA A 228 8.55 -12.82 3.28
N VAL A 229 8.61 -11.68 3.98
CA VAL A 229 9.03 -10.39 3.40
C VAL A 229 10.47 -10.47 2.88
N ASN A 230 11.39 -11.08 3.66
CA ASN A 230 12.79 -11.26 3.25
C ASN A 230 12.95 -12.11 1.97
N LYS A 231 12.00 -13.03 1.69
CA LYS A 231 12.02 -13.81 0.44
C LYS A 231 11.68 -12.99 -0.81
N LEU A 232 11.12 -11.81 -0.63
CA LEU A 232 10.82 -10.89 -1.71
C LEU A 232 12.00 -9.96 -2.07
N LEU A 233 13.09 -9.97 -1.29
CA LEU A 233 14.28 -9.16 -1.58
C LEU A 233 14.83 -9.48 -2.98
N GLY A 234 15.15 -8.43 -3.73
CA GLY A 234 15.66 -8.52 -5.10
C GLY A 234 14.62 -8.89 -6.17
N GLN A 235 13.35 -9.08 -5.80
CA GLN A 235 12.27 -9.24 -6.77
C GLN A 235 11.76 -7.86 -7.20
N SER A 236 11.40 -7.73 -8.47
CA SER A 236 10.81 -6.52 -9.04
C SER A 236 9.30 -6.66 -9.20
N GLU A 237 8.62 -5.52 -9.35
CA GLU A 237 7.18 -5.43 -9.68
C GLU A 237 6.31 -6.30 -8.75
N ILE A 238 6.46 -6.10 -7.45
CA ILE A 238 5.70 -6.84 -6.45
C ILE A 238 4.35 -6.15 -6.24
N PRO A 239 3.21 -6.79 -6.55
CA PRO A 239 1.89 -6.23 -6.28
C PRO A 239 1.68 -5.95 -4.79
N SER A 240 0.93 -4.89 -4.47
CA SER A 240 0.60 -4.53 -3.07
C SER A 240 -0.08 -5.68 -2.31
N SER A 241 -0.91 -6.48 -3.00
CA SER A 241 -1.53 -7.69 -2.46
C SER A 241 -0.51 -8.75 -2.04
N HIS A 242 0.63 -8.85 -2.75
CA HIS A 242 1.68 -9.80 -2.40
C HIS A 242 2.52 -9.32 -1.21
N LEU A 243 2.72 -8.00 -1.07
CA LEU A 243 3.41 -7.42 0.09
C LEU A 243 2.60 -7.63 1.37
N ILE A 244 1.29 -7.38 1.34
CA ILE A 244 0.44 -7.66 2.51
C ILE A 244 0.37 -9.15 2.81
N SER A 245 0.29 -10.02 1.81
CA SER A 245 0.35 -11.48 1.99
C SER A 245 1.64 -11.91 2.68
N ALA A 246 2.79 -11.36 2.28
CA ALA A 246 4.07 -11.67 2.92
C ALA A 246 4.12 -11.20 4.39
N LEU A 247 3.50 -10.06 4.72
CA LEU A 247 3.41 -9.56 6.10
C LEU A 247 2.59 -10.48 7.01
N VAL A 248 1.56 -11.16 6.48
CA VAL A 248 0.63 -11.99 7.25
C VAL A 248 0.86 -13.49 7.11
N ALA A 249 1.81 -13.92 6.27
CA ALA A 249 2.00 -15.32 5.84
C ALA A 249 2.17 -16.34 6.98
N ASN A 250 2.62 -15.89 8.14
CA ASN A 250 2.87 -16.75 9.32
C ASN A 250 1.96 -16.38 10.53
N MET A 251 0.95 -15.56 10.32
CA MET A 251 -0.05 -15.23 11.34
C MET A 251 -1.06 -16.37 11.50
N ASN A 252 -1.74 -16.40 12.62
CA ASN A 252 -2.96 -17.19 12.79
C ASN A 252 -4.20 -16.38 12.36
N SER A 253 -5.36 -17.02 12.27
CA SER A 253 -6.59 -16.35 11.83
C SER A 253 -7.05 -15.23 12.76
N VAL A 254 -6.86 -15.38 14.07
CA VAL A 254 -7.25 -14.38 15.07
C VAL A 254 -6.44 -13.10 14.88
N ASP A 255 -5.13 -13.23 14.73
CA ASP A 255 -4.24 -12.09 14.47
C ASP A 255 -4.55 -11.43 13.11
N GLY A 256 -4.85 -12.22 12.08
CA GLY A 256 -5.22 -11.69 10.76
C GLY A 256 -6.52 -10.89 10.78
N ASP A 257 -7.55 -11.40 11.47
CA ASP A 257 -8.82 -10.69 11.63
C ASP A 257 -8.62 -9.40 12.48
N SER A 258 -7.84 -9.48 13.56
CA SER A 258 -7.51 -8.33 14.42
C SER A 258 -6.72 -7.26 13.66
N LEU A 259 -5.73 -7.64 12.85
CA LEU A 259 -4.99 -6.72 11.98
C LEU A 259 -5.91 -6.06 10.95
N SER A 260 -6.80 -6.83 10.33
CA SER A 260 -7.75 -6.32 9.33
C SER A 260 -8.69 -5.28 9.95
N GLN A 261 -9.16 -5.51 11.18
CA GLN A 261 -9.95 -4.53 11.94
C GLN A 261 -9.12 -3.31 12.32
N ARG A 262 -7.89 -3.52 12.88
CA ARG A 262 -6.99 -2.43 13.29
C ARG A 262 -6.67 -1.47 12.16
N LEU A 263 -6.50 -1.97 10.93
CA LEU A 263 -6.20 -1.16 9.76
C LEU A 263 -7.46 -0.74 8.97
N ASN A 264 -8.66 -1.09 9.44
CA ASN A 264 -9.91 -0.85 8.72
C ASN A 264 -9.79 -1.27 7.24
N MET A 265 -9.35 -2.53 7.01
CA MET A 265 -9.08 -3.04 5.65
C MET A 265 -10.38 -3.20 4.85
N PRO A 266 -10.39 -2.84 3.55
CA PRO A 266 -11.50 -3.15 2.67
C PRO A 266 -11.69 -4.68 2.52
N SER A 267 -12.88 -5.09 2.11
CA SER A 267 -13.28 -6.50 2.08
C SER A 267 -12.41 -7.38 1.17
N ASP A 268 -11.96 -6.85 0.04
CA ASP A 268 -11.06 -7.51 -0.89
C ASP A 268 -9.70 -7.80 -0.26
N LEU A 269 -9.13 -6.81 0.43
CA LEU A 269 -7.85 -6.97 1.12
C LEU A 269 -7.97 -7.91 2.34
N THR A 270 -9.07 -7.80 3.10
CA THR A 270 -9.36 -8.71 4.22
C THR A 270 -9.45 -10.15 3.74
N ARG A 271 -10.04 -10.40 2.56
CA ARG A 271 -10.12 -11.72 1.95
C ARG A 271 -8.72 -12.25 1.58
N ILE A 272 -7.87 -11.45 0.97
CA ILE A 272 -6.49 -11.82 0.65
C ILE A 272 -5.72 -12.19 1.93
N VAL A 273 -5.85 -11.42 3.01
CA VAL A 273 -5.23 -11.70 4.32
C VAL A 273 -5.70 -13.07 4.84
N ARG A 274 -7.01 -13.29 4.90
CA ARG A 274 -7.59 -14.56 5.38
C ARG A 274 -7.15 -15.76 4.55
N ASP A 275 -7.18 -15.62 3.23
CA ASP A 275 -6.86 -16.73 2.31
C ASP A 275 -5.36 -17.02 2.32
N THR A 276 -4.49 -16.03 2.50
CA THR A 276 -3.06 -16.24 2.69
C THR A 276 -2.78 -17.05 3.97
N ILE A 277 -3.41 -16.70 5.08
CA ILE A 277 -3.27 -17.40 6.36
C ILE A 277 -3.82 -18.83 6.25
N THR A 278 -4.98 -18.98 5.61
CA THR A 278 -5.61 -20.28 5.36
C THR A 278 -4.69 -21.19 4.55
N LEU A 279 -4.12 -20.66 3.45
CA LEU A 279 -3.16 -21.38 2.63
C LEU A 279 -1.91 -21.76 3.42
N GLY A 280 -1.45 -20.85 4.31
CA GLY A 280 -0.37 -21.13 5.25
C GLY A 280 -0.62 -22.38 6.12
N GLY A 281 -1.83 -22.53 6.66
CA GLY A 281 -2.25 -23.68 7.45
C GLY A 281 -2.41 -24.97 6.65
N LEU A 282 -2.66 -24.87 5.33
CA LEU A 282 -2.91 -26.01 4.44
C LEU A 282 -1.66 -26.47 3.67
N LYS A 283 -0.50 -25.86 3.88
CA LYS A 283 0.76 -26.19 3.19
C LYS A 283 1.08 -27.69 3.26
N SER A 284 1.02 -28.30 4.44
CA SER A 284 1.32 -29.71 4.64
C SER A 284 0.37 -30.62 3.86
N SER A 285 -0.92 -30.28 3.81
CA SER A 285 -1.92 -31.05 3.05
C SER A 285 -1.67 -30.94 1.55
N ILE A 286 -1.34 -29.73 1.05
CA ILE A 286 -1.05 -29.52 -0.36
C ILE A 286 0.27 -30.17 -0.75
N SER A 287 1.25 -30.25 0.15
CA SER A 287 2.58 -30.85 -0.09
C SER A 287 2.65 -32.35 0.22
N ALA A 288 1.56 -32.98 0.68
CA ALA A 288 1.57 -34.41 0.96
C ALA A 288 1.87 -35.23 -0.32
N PRO A 289 2.76 -36.26 -0.26
CA PRO A 289 3.18 -36.99 -1.46
C PRO A 289 2.00 -37.63 -2.24
N ASP A 290 1.04 -38.18 -1.54
CA ASP A 290 -0.06 -38.98 -2.13
C ASP A 290 -1.37 -38.20 -2.30
N VAL A 291 -1.37 -36.85 -2.08
CA VAL A 291 -2.57 -36.04 -2.27
C VAL A 291 -2.96 -35.99 -3.74
N LYS A 292 -4.24 -36.22 -4.03
CA LYS A 292 -4.79 -36.13 -5.39
C LYS A 292 -4.81 -34.71 -5.91
N ILE A 293 -4.61 -34.56 -7.20
CA ILE A 293 -4.63 -33.23 -7.87
C ILE A 293 -6.00 -32.57 -7.70
N SER A 294 -7.08 -33.35 -7.80
CA SER A 294 -8.46 -32.89 -7.58
C SER A 294 -8.67 -32.30 -6.17
N GLU A 295 -8.05 -32.88 -5.16
CA GLU A 295 -8.13 -32.38 -3.78
C GLU A 295 -7.36 -31.07 -3.61
N ILE A 296 -6.16 -30.95 -4.19
CA ILE A 296 -5.40 -29.71 -4.24
C ILE A 296 -6.25 -28.61 -4.91
N CYS A 297 -6.85 -28.91 -6.07
CA CYS A 297 -7.70 -27.96 -6.78
C CYS A 297 -8.91 -27.55 -5.96
N ARG A 298 -9.57 -28.47 -5.26
CA ARG A 298 -10.71 -28.18 -4.39
C ARG A 298 -10.34 -27.20 -3.27
N ILE A 299 -9.15 -27.31 -2.70
CA ILE A 299 -8.63 -26.40 -1.69
C ILE A 299 -8.37 -25.03 -2.32
N LEU A 300 -7.63 -24.99 -3.43
CA LEU A 300 -7.16 -23.75 -4.04
C LEU A 300 -8.27 -22.98 -4.77
N ASP A 301 -9.28 -23.66 -5.33
CA ASP A 301 -10.44 -23.03 -5.98
C ASP A 301 -11.27 -22.13 -5.02
N ALA A 302 -11.17 -22.37 -3.70
CA ALA A 302 -11.86 -21.59 -2.68
C ALA A 302 -11.10 -20.31 -2.27
N LEU A 303 -9.84 -20.17 -2.69
CA LEU A 303 -8.96 -19.09 -2.27
C LEU A 303 -8.80 -18.02 -3.35
N GLU A 304 -8.48 -16.79 -2.91
CA GLU A 304 -8.14 -15.70 -3.84
C GLU A 304 -6.85 -16.00 -4.61
N PRO A 305 -6.86 -15.88 -5.93
CA PRO A 305 -5.68 -16.12 -6.75
C PRO A 305 -4.46 -15.30 -6.31
N GLY A 306 -4.66 -14.05 -5.91
CA GLY A 306 -3.59 -13.18 -5.42
C GLY A 306 -2.88 -13.72 -4.17
N ALA A 307 -3.58 -14.43 -3.27
CA ALA A 307 -2.98 -15.09 -2.11
C ALA A 307 -2.11 -16.29 -2.54
N ILE A 308 -2.55 -17.04 -3.56
CA ILE A 308 -1.81 -18.18 -4.12
C ILE A 308 -0.55 -17.68 -4.84
N GLU A 309 -0.69 -16.68 -5.71
CA GLU A 309 0.42 -16.05 -6.44
C GLU A 309 1.48 -15.45 -5.51
N ALA A 310 1.03 -14.77 -4.45
CA ALA A 310 1.91 -14.25 -3.41
C ALA A 310 2.70 -15.37 -2.73
N THR A 311 2.02 -16.48 -2.37
CA THR A 311 2.65 -17.61 -1.69
C THR A 311 3.73 -18.26 -2.56
N VAL A 312 3.54 -18.35 -3.87
CA VAL A 312 4.58 -18.81 -4.80
C VAL A 312 5.86 -17.98 -4.69
N ARG A 313 5.73 -16.63 -4.50
CA ARG A 313 6.89 -15.73 -4.44
C ARG A 313 7.74 -15.90 -3.18
N PHE A 314 7.15 -16.25 -2.05
CA PHE A 314 7.87 -16.31 -0.77
C PHE A 314 7.96 -17.71 -0.14
N THR A 315 7.32 -18.74 -0.70
CA THR A 315 7.49 -20.10 -0.17
C THR A 315 8.90 -20.63 -0.40
N SER A 316 9.43 -21.37 0.57
CA SER A 316 10.70 -22.08 0.44
C SER A 316 10.53 -23.56 0.18
N GLU A 317 9.28 -24.05 0.07
CA GLU A 317 8.93 -25.47 -0.12
C GLU A 317 8.81 -25.76 -1.62
N PRO A 318 9.75 -26.53 -2.23
CA PRO A 318 9.77 -26.72 -3.69
C PRO A 318 8.49 -27.40 -4.21
N LEU A 319 8.01 -28.44 -3.52
CA LEU A 319 6.82 -29.17 -3.94
C LEU A 319 5.54 -28.32 -3.84
N LEU A 320 5.43 -27.49 -2.78
CA LEU A 320 4.34 -26.53 -2.67
C LEU A 320 4.38 -25.54 -3.82
N SER A 321 5.55 -24.93 -4.06
CA SER A 321 5.73 -23.95 -5.14
C SER A 321 5.35 -24.54 -6.50
N GLU A 322 5.83 -25.75 -6.82
CA GLU A 322 5.50 -26.45 -8.06
C GLU A 322 3.98 -26.63 -8.22
N ARG A 323 3.31 -27.14 -7.18
CA ARG A 323 1.86 -27.41 -7.22
C ARG A 323 1.03 -26.15 -7.35
N LEU A 324 1.41 -25.06 -6.65
CA LEU A 324 0.74 -23.78 -6.78
C LEU A 324 0.93 -23.19 -8.19
N ILE A 325 2.12 -23.28 -8.77
CA ILE A 325 2.40 -22.83 -10.14
C ILE A 325 1.58 -23.64 -11.16
N ARG A 326 1.57 -24.98 -11.02
CA ARG A 326 0.77 -25.84 -11.91
C ARG A 326 -0.72 -25.57 -11.78
N TYR A 327 -1.22 -25.33 -10.56
CA TYR A 327 -2.60 -24.92 -10.36
C TYR A 327 -2.93 -23.62 -11.11
N LEU A 328 -2.11 -22.58 -10.96
CA LEU A 328 -2.35 -21.29 -11.60
C LEU A 328 -2.28 -21.36 -13.13
N ARG A 329 -1.36 -22.17 -13.68
CA ARG A 329 -1.12 -22.24 -15.14
C ARG A 329 -1.98 -23.26 -15.86
N GLU A 330 -2.24 -24.40 -15.22
CA GLU A 330 -2.83 -25.55 -15.87
C GLU A 330 -4.17 -25.96 -15.21
N TRP A 331 -4.14 -26.38 -13.96
CA TRP A 331 -5.24 -27.09 -13.32
C TRP A 331 -6.48 -26.22 -13.11
N ARG A 332 -6.30 -24.95 -12.80
CA ARG A 332 -7.40 -24.01 -12.57
C ARG A 332 -8.30 -23.85 -13.80
N GLN A 333 -7.73 -23.93 -15.00
CA GLN A 333 -8.45 -23.74 -16.26
C GLN A 333 -9.04 -25.05 -16.80
N LEU A 334 -8.62 -26.20 -16.27
CA LEU A 334 -9.05 -27.48 -16.75
C LEU A 334 -10.56 -27.67 -16.51
N ARG A 335 -11.28 -28.08 -17.56
CA ARG A 335 -12.71 -28.40 -17.53
C ARG A 335 -12.89 -29.76 -18.13
N GLY A 336 -13.96 -30.47 -17.73
CA GLY A 336 -14.36 -31.70 -18.40
C GLY A 336 -14.69 -31.48 -19.88
N PHE A 337 -14.73 -32.54 -20.64
CA PHE A 337 -15.11 -32.56 -22.06
C PHE A 337 -16.60 -32.32 -22.26
N LEU A 338 -17.43 -32.78 -21.31
CA LEU A 338 -18.88 -32.62 -21.32
C LEU A 338 -19.30 -31.35 -20.57
N THR A 339 -20.31 -30.70 -21.13
CA THR A 339 -20.92 -29.46 -20.61
C THR A 339 -22.23 -29.75 -19.86
N GLY A 340 -22.80 -28.73 -19.24
CA GLY A 340 -24.13 -28.84 -18.62
C GLY A 340 -25.22 -29.16 -19.62
N ASP A 341 -25.13 -28.67 -20.86
CA ASP A 341 -26.10 -28.95 -21.93
C ASP A 341 -26.01 -30.40 -22.39
N ASP A 342 -24.80 -30.95 -22.53
CA ASP A 342 -24.60 -32.36 -22.83
C ASP A 342 -25.25 -33.27 -21.78
N LEU A 343 -25.17 -32.89 -20.48
CA LEU A 343 -25.81 -33.61 -19.40
C LEU A 343 -27.36 -33.56 -19.45
N LEU A 344 -27.89 -32.39 -19.85
CA LEU A 344 -29.33 -32.24 -20.10
C LEU A 344 -29.80 -33.14 -21.24
N ASP A 345 -29.06 -33.17 -22.35
CA ASP A 345 -29.34 -34.04 -23.52
C ASP A 345 -29.26 -35.54 -23.16
N MET A 346 -28.43 -35.88 -22.17
CA MET A 346 -28.36 -37.22 -21.62
C MET A 346 -29.51 -37.55 -20.63
N GLY A 347 -30.48 -36.64 -20.45
CA GLY A 347 -31.66 -36.82 -19.60
C GLY A 347 -31.47 -36.54 -18.12
N ILE A 348 -30.38 -35.87 -17.72
CA ILE A 348 -30.15 -35.45 -16.33
C ILE A 348 -30.98 -34.21 -16.05
N PRO A 349 -31.87 -34.21 -15.03
CA PRO A 349 -32.71 -33.06 -14.74
C PRO A 349 -31.92 -31.80 -14.42
N SER A 350 -32.40 -30.63 -14.92
CA SER A 350 -31.83 -29.32 -14.55
C SER A 350 -31.83 -29.14 -13.04
N GLY A 351 -30.73 -28.68 -12.49
CA GLY A 351 -30.62 -28.39 -11.07
C GLY A 351 -29.20 -28.59 -10.50
N PRO A 352 -29.04 -28.56 -9.17
CA PRO A 352 -27.74 -28.66 -8.48
C PRO A 352 -26.95 -29.92 -8.82
N ARG A 353 -27.64 -31.01 -9.25
CA ARG A 353 -27.05 -32.30 -9.63
C ARG A 353 -26.09 -32.15 -10.82
N ILE A 354 -26.44 -31.32 -11.83
CA ILE A 354 -25.56 -31.04 -12.96
C ILE A 354 -24.22 -30.48 -12.47
N GLY A 355 -24.24 -29.49 -11.57
CA GLY A 355 -23.02 -28.91 -11.01
C GLY A 355 -22.21 -29.92 -10.18
N LYS A 356 -22.86 -30.89 -9.49
CA LYS A 356 -22.15 -31.97 -8.77
C LYS A 356 -21.42 -32.87 -9.77
N ILE A 357 -22.12 -33.35 -10.82
CA ILE A 357 -21.54 -34.20 -11.85
C ILE A 357 -20.37 -33.52 -12.56
N LEU A 358 -20.53 -32.28 -12.99
CA LEU A 358 -19.44 -31.54 -13.64
C LEU A 358 -18.18 -31.39 -12.75
N ARG A 359 -18.36 -31.23 -11.44
CA ARG A 359 -17.23 -31.24 -10.50
C ARG A 359 -16.58 -32.62 -10.37
N GLU A 360 -17.36 -33.71 -10.39
CA GLU A 360 -16.82 -35.06 -10.35
C GLU A 360 -16.07 -35.39 -11.64
N LEU A 361 -16.59 -35.02 -12.81
CA LEU A 361 -15.90 -35.19 -14.09
C LEU A 361 -14.58 -34.43 -14.10
N ARG A 362 -14.58 -33.14 -13.67
CA ARG A 362 -13.35 -32.35 -13.52
C ARG A 362 -12.36 -33.03 -12.55
N SER A 363 -12.83 -33.57 -11.44
CA SER A 363 -11.96 -34.25 -10.48
C SER A 363 -11.35 -35.51 -11.09
N ALA A 364 -12.13 -36.32 -11.80
CA ALA A 364 -11.65 -37.52 -12.48
C ALA A 364 -10.62 -37.19 -13.58
N LEU A 365 -10.83 -36.10 -14.33
CA LEU A 365 -9.87 -35.59 -15.33
C LEU A 365 -8.56 -35.13 -14.68
N LEU A 366 -8.63 -34.34 -13.59
CA LEU A 366 -7.48 -33.91 -12.84
C LEU A 366 -6.66 -35.06 -12.29
N ASP A 367 -7.32 -36.13 -11.82
CA ASP A 367 -6.66 -37.31 -11.26
C ASP A 367 -6.23 -38.34 -12.34
N GLY A 368 -6.46 -38.03 -13.63
CA GLY A 368 -6.08 -38.90 -14.75
C GLY A 368 -6.95 -40.18 -14.89
N LEU A 369 -8.13 -40.21 -14.25
CA LEU A 369 -9.07 -41.34 -14.34
C LEU A 369 -9.88 -41.35 -15.64
N VAL A 370 -10.01 -40.16 -16.27
CA VAL A 370 -10.66 -39.97 -17.57
C VAL A 370 -9.73 -39.13 -18.44
N SER A 371 -9.74 -39.37 -19.75
CA SER A 371 -8.84 -38.68 -20.70
C SER A 371 -9.54 -38.14 -21.95
N ASN A 372 -10.80 -38.52 -22.13
CA ASN A 372 -11.59 -38.14 -23.31
C ASN A 372 -13.09 -38.16 -22.97
N MET A 373 -13.92 -37.71 -23.93
CA MET A 373 -15.37 -37.64 -23.79
C MET A 373 -16.04 -39.04 -23.58
N ALA A 374 -15.46 -40.07 -24.13
CA ALA A 374 -16.04 -41.45 -23.98
C ALA A 374 -15.84 -41.94 -22.54
N ASP A 375 -14.69 -41.69 -21.95
CA ASP A 375 -14.41 -42.01 -20.55
C ASP A 375 -15.38 -41.27 -19.62
N GLU A 376 -15.61 -39.93 -19.90
CA GLU A 376 -16.56 -39.15 -19.10
C GLU A 376 -18.00 -39.69 -19.20
N ARG A 377 -18.45 -40.10 -20.39
CA ARG A 377 -19.79 -40.69 -20.58
C ARG A 377 -19.92 -41.97 -19.78
N THR A 378 -18.89 -42.81 -19.76
CA THR A 378 -18.87 -44.02 -18.96
C THR A 378 -18.99 -43.72 -17.45
N LEU A 379 -18.21 -42.75 -16.97
CA LEU A 379 -18.24 -42.30 -15.57
C LEU A 379 -19.63 -41.74 -15.19
N ILE A 380 -20.30 -41.01 -16.08
CA ILE A 380 -21.64 -40.49 -15.84
C ILE A 380 -22.63 -41.64 -15.66
N CYS A 381 -22.56 -42.69 -16.50
CA CYS A 381 -23.43 -43.86 -16.34
C CYS A 381 -23.24 -44.51 -14.98
N GLU A 382 -22.01 -44.62 -14.48
CA GLU A 382 -21.73 -45.15 -13.15
C GLU A 382 -22.28 -44.24 -12.03
N ILE A 383 -22.14 -42.89 -12.14
CA ILE A 383 -22.70 -41.92 -11.17
C ILE A 383 -24.23 -42.04 -11.13
N ILE A 384 -24.89 -42.15 -12.28
CA ILE A 384 -26.34 -42.30 -12.33
C ILE A 384 -26.81 -43.62 -11.70
N GLN A 385 -26.07 -44.71 -11.91
CA GLN A 385 -26.40 -46.03 -11.31
C GLN A 385 -26.19 -46.05 -9.79
N ARG A 386 -25.27 -45.30 -9.24
CA ARG A 386 -25.06 -45.17 -7.79
C ARG A 386 -26.18 -44.43 -7.07
N GLY A 387 -27.08 -43.75 -7.81
CA GLY A 387 -28.24 -43.05 -7.24
C GLY A 387 -27.92 -41.73 -6.53
N ASP A 388 -26.69 -41.21 -6.69
CA ASP A 388 -26.18 -40.00 -6.06
C ASP A 388 -26.58 -38.69 -6.77
#